data_07f3a0c548b5f3f3811e9b8c180df999
#
_entry.id   07f3a0c548b5f3f3811e9b8c180df999
#
_cell.length_a   1.000
_cell.length_b   1.000
_cell.length_c   1.000
_cell.angle_alpha   90.00
_cell.angle_beta   90.00
_cell.angle_gamma   90.00
#
_symmetry.space_group_name_H-M   'P 1'
#
loop_
_entity.id
_entity.type
_entity.pdbx_description
1 polymer ?
#
loop_
_entity_poly.entity_id
_entity_poly.type
_entity_poly.pdbx_seq_one_letter_code
_entity_poly.pdbx_strand_id
1 'polypeptide(L)'
;MTGLQAVHDAGLRETYAGSWQGLTNQEIQDRYGEEYRAWKLGEPVRRGGGELGTEVADRAVPVVLDGVKNLPDRGTLVVVSHGGTIRMAIGRLLGLDPFHWEALGGLSNCCWSVLGEGARGWRLLEHNAGTLPEPVIGDDT
;
A
#
# COMPACT_ATOMS: atom_id res chain seq x y z
N MET A 1 -14.55 -21.42 -3.33
CA MET A 1 -14.02 -20.79 -4.55
C MET A 1 -15.06 -19.84 -5.10
N THR A 2 -14.68 -18.61 -5.48
CA THR A 2 -15.62 -17.57 -5.95
C THR A 2 -16.03 -17.74 -7.42
N GLY A 3 -15.29 -18.53 -8.21
CA GLY A 3 -15.47 -18.62 -9.67
C GLY A 3 -15.04 -17.38 -10.46
N LEU A 4 -14.55 -16.36 -9.78
CA LEU A 4 -14.07 -15.13 -10.43
C LEU A 4 -12.71 -15.35 -11.10
N GLN A 5 -12.54 -14.74 -12.27
CA GLN A 5 -11.24 -14.69 -12.95
C GLN A 5 -10.46 -13.46 -12.47
N ALA A 6 -9.22 -13.66 -12.03
CA ALA A 6 -8.35 -12.56 -11.68
C ALA A 6 -7.76 -11.89 -12.94
N VAL A 7 -7.78 -10.57 -12.96
CA VAL A 7 -7.10 -9.76 -13.96
C VAL A 7 -5.79 -9.27 -13.34
N HIS A 8 -4.67 -9.53 -14.00
CA HIS A 8 -3.35 -9.12 -13.52
C HIS A 8 -2.98 -7.75 -14.07
N ASP A 9 -2.49 -6.86 -13.21
CA ASP A 9 -2.00 -5.56 -13.59
C ASP A 9 -0.67 -5.23 -12.89
N ALA A 10 0.34 -4.85 -13.67
CA ALA A 10 1.66 -4.49 -13.16
C ALA A 10 1.65 -3.25 -12.26
N GLY A 11 0.63 -2.39 -12.39
CA GLY A 11 0.42 -1.24 -11.51
C GLY A 11 0.22 -1.63 -10.04
N LEU A 12 -0.19 -2.88 -9.77
CA LEU A 12 -0.44 -3.38 -8.40
C LEU A 12 0.73 -4.16 -7.79
N ARG A 13 1.91 -4.19 -8.45
CA ARG A 13 3.11 -4.83 -7.87
C ARG A 13 3.58 -4.10 -6.61
N GLU A 14 4.37 -4.79 -5.78
CA GLU A 14 4.98 -4.15 -4.60
C GLU A 14 5.93 -3.01 -5.00
N THR A 15 6.19 -2.13 -4.05
CA THR A 15 7.17 -1.04 -4.17
C THR A 15 8.53 -1.62 -4.57
N TYR A 16 9.10 -1.10 -5.64
CA TYR A 16 10.46 -1.43 -6.02
C TYR A 16 11.44 -0.71 -5.08
N ALA A 17 12.15 -1.47 -4.27
CA ALA A 17 13.10 -0.96 -3.29
C ALA A 17 14.57 -0.99 -3.78
N GLY A 18 14.79 -1.02 -5.09
CA GLY A 18 16.11 -0.92 -5.69
C GLY A 18 17.11 -1.90 -5.10
N SER A 19 18.28 -1.40 -4.70
CA SER A 19 19.36 -2.19 -4.11
C SER A 19 19.07 -2.70 -2.69
N TRP A 20 17.96 -2.30 -2.07
CA TRP A 20 17.55 -2.84 -0.77
C TRP A 20 16.83 -4.18 -0.89
N GLN A 21 16.37 -4.55 -2.10
CA GLN A 21 15.68 -5.81 -2.30
C GLN A 21 16.55 -7.01 -1.91
N GLY A 22 15.96 -7.93 -1.14
CA GLY A 22 16.63 -9.13 -0.66
C GLY A 22 17.58 -8.93 0.53
N LEU A 23 17.71 -7.71 1.04
CA LEU A 23 18.49 -7.41 2.23
C LEU A 23 17.60 -7.45 3.49
N THR A 24 18.20 -7.86 4.59
CA THR A 24 17.61 -7.72 5.92
C THR A 24 17.68 -6.26 6.40
N ASN A 25 16.86 -5.90 7.37
CA ASN A 25 16.91 -4.56 7.99
C ASN A 25 18.31 -4.22 8.52
N GLN A 26 19.02 -5.19 9.10
CA GLN A 26 20.38 -4.98 9.60
C GLN A 26 21.36 -4.67 8.46
N GLU A 27 21.29 -5.42 7.36
CA GLU A 27 22.16 -5.17 6.19
C GLU A 27 21.86 -3.83 5.53
N ILE A 28 20.58 -3.38 5.51
CA ILE A 28 20.21 -2.06 5.01
C ILE A 28 20.79 -0.97 5.92
N GLN A 29 20.66 -1.11 7.24
CA GLN A 29 21.24 -0.15 8.19
C GLN A 29 22.76 -0.05 8.05
N ASP A 30 23.44 -1.18 7.91
CA ASP A 30 24.90 -1.22 7.80
C ASP A 30 25.42 -0.59 6.50
N ARG A 31 24.69 -0.76 5.39
CA ARG A 31 25.11 -0.30 4.05
C ARG A 31 24.54 1.07 3.67
N TYR A 32 23.35 1.41 4.15
CA TYR A 32 22.56 2.59 3.76
C TYR A 32 22.05 3.39 4.97
N GLY A 33 22.81 3.45 6.05
CA GLY A 33 22.37 3.95 7.36
C GLY A 33 21.72 5.34 7.34
N GLU A 34 22.22 6.30 6.51
CA GLU A 34 21.60 7.62 6.37
C GLU A 34 20.25 7.55 5.67
N GLU A 35 20.18 6.85 4.54
CA GLU A 35 18.97 6.67 3.76
C GLU A 35 17.90 5.89 4.56
N TYR A 36 18.31 4.85 5.29
CA TYR A 36 17.43 4.08 6.17
C TYR A 36 16.85 4.96 7.27
N ARG A 37 17.68 5.82 7.89
CA ARG A 37 17.24 6.74 8.95
C ARG A 37 16.25 7.77 8.42
N ALA A 38 16.53 8.38 7.27
CA ALA A 38 15.64 9.33 6.62
C ALA A 38 14.28 8.67 6.29
N TRP A 39 14.32 7.44 5.75
CA TRP A 39 13.09 6.67 5.50
C TRP A 39 12.30 6.41 6.79
N LYS A 40 12.96 6.00 7.88
CA LYS A 40 12.30 5.78 9.19
C LYS A 40 11.69 7.05 9.78
N LEU A 41 12.18 8.22 9.41
CA LEU A 41 11.64 9.53 9.80
C LEU A 41 10.46 9.97 8.91
N GLY A 42 10.06 9.16 7.93
CA GLY A 42 8.97 9.48 7.01
C GLY A 42 9.38 10.42 5.86
N GLU A 43 10.67 10.64 5.66
CA GLU A 43 11.15 11.46 4.55
C GLU A 43 10.90 10.76 3.20
N PRO A 44 10.68 11.51 2.11
CA PRO A 44 10.43 10.94 0.79
C PRO A 44 11.71 10.37 0.17
N VAL A 45 12.09 9.17 0.60
CA VAL A 45 13.33 8.50 0.19
C VAL A 45 13.07 7.45 -0.89
N ARG A 46 13.93 7.41 -1.90
CA ARG A 46 14.01 6.33 -2.87
C ARG A 46 14.82 5.17 -2.29
N ARG A 47 14.20 4.27 -1.59
CA ARG A 47 14.85 3.11 -0.96
C ARG A 47 15.73 2.36 -1.97
N GLY A 48 17.04 2.41 -1.77
CA GLY A 48 18.01 1.80 -2.68
C GLY A 48 17.93 2.28 -4.14
N GLY A 49 17.50 3.52 -4.38
CA GLY A 49 17.29 4.06 -5.73
C GLY A 49 15.99 3.58 -6.41
N GLY A 50 15.07 2.97 -5.66
CA GLY A 50 13.81 2.46 -6.17
C GLY A 50 12.72 3.53 -6.31
N GLU A 51 11.46 3.14 -6.08
CA GLU A 51 10.30 4.02 -6.22
C GLU A 51 10.07 4.87 -4.96
N LEU A 52 9.58 6.10 -5.16
CA LEU A 52 8.93 6.87 -4.10
C LEU A 52 7.52 6.34 -3.84
N GLY A 53 7.00 6.51 -2.62
CA GLY A 53 5.63 6.14 -2.28
C GLY A 53 4.59 6.83 -3.18
N THR A 54 4.85 8.07 -3.58
CA THR A 54 3.98 8.82 -4.50
C THR A 54 3.93 8.19 -5.89
N GLU A 55 5.03 7.70 -6.41
CA GLU A 55 5.10 7.02 -7.71
C GLU A 55 4.36 5.66 -7.67
N VAL A 56 4.46 4.96 -6.52
CA VAL A 56 3.68 3.74 -6.30
C VAL A 56 2.18 4.04 -6.33
N ALA A 57 1.74 5.09 -5.66
CA ALA A 57 0.34 5.52 -5.70
C ALA A 57 -0.09 5.96 -7.11
N ASP A 58 0.78 6.68 -7.84
CA ASP A 58 0.50 7.17 -9.18
C ASP A 58 0.26 6.04 -10.20
N ARG A 59 0.89 4.86 -10.00
CA ARG A 59 0.64 3.69 -10.85
C ARG A 59 -0.50 2.78 -10.35
N ALA A 60 -0.71 2.69 -9.04
CA ALA A 60 -1.70 1.78 -8.46
C ALA A 60 -3.12 2.35 -8.48
N VAL A 61 -3.29 3.63 -8.17
CA VAL A 61 -4.61 4.26 -8.07
C VAL A 61 -5.38 4.25 -9.40
N PRO A 62 -4.79 4.58 -10.57
CA PRO A 62 -5.49 4.46 -11.84
C PRO A 62 -6.04 3.06 -12.10
N VAL A 63 -5.32 1.99 -11.76
CA VAL A 63 -5.77 0.61 -11.91
C VAL A 63 -7.02 0.33 -11.06
N VAL A 64 -7.00 0.79 -9.80
CA VAL A 64 -8.14 0.66 -8.88
C VAL A 64 -9.35 1.43 -9.42
N LEU A 65 -9.17 2.69 -9.81
CA LEU A 65 -10.25 3.53 -10.31
C LEU A 65 -10.86 3.01 -11.62
N ASP A 66 -10.03 2.44 -12.49
CA ASP A 66 -10.51 1.83 -13.72
C ASP A 66 -11.34 0.57 -13.42
N GLY A 67 -10.89 -0.25 -12.48
CA GLY A 67 -11.66 -1.39 -12.00
C GLY A 67 -13.02 -0.98 -11.40
N VAL A 68 -13.05 0.10 -10.63
CA VAL A 68 -14.29 0.62 -10.03
C VAL A 68 -15.28 1.12 -11.09
N LYS A 69 -14.81 1.82 -12.13
CA LYS A 69 -15.67 2.31 -13.22
C LYS A 69 -16.45 1.22 -13.95
N ASN A 70 -15.91 0.01 -13.96
CA ASN A 70 -16.50 -1.14 -14.65
C ASN A 70 -17.43 -1.97 -13.73
N LEU A 71 -17.65 -1.55 -12.48
CA LEU A 71 -18.56 -2.24 -11.57
C LEU A 71 -20.03 -1.90 -11.87
N PRO A 72 -20.93 -2.86 -11.65
CA PRO A 72 -22.36 -2.55 -11.58
C PRO A 72 -22.65 -1.71 -10.33
N ASP A 73 -23.84 -1.10 -10.28
CA ASP A 73 -24.31 -0.39 -9.09
C ASP A 73 -24.20 -1.28 -7.85
N ARG A 74 -23.61 -0.74 -6.78
CA ARG A 74 -23.31 -1.45 -5.53
C ARG A 74 -22.34 -2.63 -5.70
N GLY A 75 -21.59 -2.67 -6.77
CA GLY A 75 -20.53 -3.67 -6.99
C GLY A 75 -19.40 -3.54 -6.00
N THR A 76 -18.69 -4.65 -5.81
CA THR A 76 -17.47 -4.71 -4.98
C THR A 76 -16.30 -5.11 -5.85
N LEU A 77 -15.26 -4.29 -5.86
CA LEU A 77 -13.95 -4.64 -6.43
C LEU A 77 -13.08 -5.25 -5.33
N VAL A 78 -12.51 -6.40 -5.59
CA VAL A 78 -11.46 -6.98 -4.73
C VAL A 78 -10.12 -6.77 -5.41
N VAL A 79 -9.25 -5.99 -4.75
CA VAL A 79 -7.88 -5.74 -5.20
C VAL A 79 -6.93 -6.54 -4.32
N VAL A 80 -6.13 -7.41 -4.94
CA VAL A 80 -5.08 -8.17 -4.25
C VAL A 80 -3.73 -7.57 -4.63
N SER A 81 -3.00 -7.11 -3.62
CA SER A 81 -1.72 -6.44 -3.82
C SER A 81 -0.83 -6.66 -2.58
N HIS A 82 0.11 -5.80 -2.34
CA HIS A 82 1.12 -5.87 -1.28
C HIS A 82 0.95 -4.72 -0.29
N GLY A 83 1.41 -4.91 0.94
CA GLY A 83 1.18 -3.97 2.04
C GLY A 83 1.63 -2.54 1.75
N GLY A 84 2.81 -2.36 1.17
CA GLY A 84 3.31 -1.04 0.80
C GLY A 84 2.44 -0.37 -0.26
N THR A 85 2.16 -1.06 -1.35
CA THR A 85 1.33 -0.54 -2.46
C THR A 85 -0.09 -0.23 -2.01
N ILE A 86 -0.71 -1.10 -1.20
CA ILE A 86 -2.07 -0.88 -0.68
C ILE A 86 -2.11 0.38 0.18
N ARG A 87 -1.17 0.56 1.11
CA ARG A 87 -1.09 1.74 1.97
C ARG A 87 -0.98 3.04 1.16
N MET A 88 -0.08 3.07 0.16
CA MET A 88 0.10 4.25 -0.71
C MET A 88 -1.16 4.55 -1.53
N ALA A 89 -1.81 3.53 -2.06
CA ALA A 89 -3.07 3.68 -2.81
C ALA A 89 -4.20 4.21 -1.92
N ILE A 90 -4.36 3.67 -0.70
CA ILE A 90 -5.35 4.15 0.28
C ILE A 90 -5.08 5.62 0.62
N GLY A 91 -3.85 5.98 0.98
CA GLY A 91 -3.48 7.35 1.31
C GLY A 91 -3.83 8.33 0.20
N ARG A 92 -3.55 7.98 -1.05
CA ARG A 92 -3.87 8.79 -2.23
C ARG A 92 -5.39 8.89 -2.47
N LEU A 93 -6.12 7.79 -2.39
CA LEU A 93 -7.58 7.77 -2.56
C LEU A 93 -8.30 8.61 -1.50
N LEU A 94 -7.81 8.60 -0.27
CA LEU A 94 -8.35 9.42 0.82
C LEU A 94 -7.95 10.91 0.72
N GLY A 95 -7.09 11.28 -0.23
CA GLY A 95 -6.60 12.66 -0.39
C GLY A 95 -5.68 13.12 0.74
N LEU A 96 -5.02 12.17 1.44
CA LEU A 96 -4.07 12.50 2.49
C LEU A 96 -2.77 13.05 1.88
N ASP A 97 -2.15 13.98 2.60
CA ASP A 97 -0.78 14.39 2.28
C ASP A 97 0.16 13.17 2.38
N PRO A 98 1.08 12.96 1.43
CA PRO A 98 2.01 11.83 1.45
C PRO A 98 2.80 11.67 2.75
N PHE A 99 3.12 12.77 3.43
CA PHE A 99 3.77 12.77 4.74
C PHE A 99 2.95 12.05 5.82
N HIS A 100 1.63 12.00 5.68
CA HIS A 100 0.73 11.37 6.65
C HIS A 100 0.35 9.92 6.30
N TRP A 101 0.85 9.34 5.19
CA TRP A 101 0.46 7.99 4.79
C TRP A 101 0.92 6.91 5.78
N GLU A 102 2.00 7.17 6.52
CA GLU A 102 2.48 6.27 7.58
C GLU A 102 1.46 6.14 8.73
N ALA A 103 0.60 7.14 8.95
CA ALA A 103 -0.45 7.09 9.96
C ALA A 103 -1.51 5.99 9.70
N LEU A 104 -1.58 5.48 8.46
CA LEU A 104 -2.44 4.34 8.12
C LEU A 104 -1.93 3.01 8.70
N GLY A 105 -0.70 2.97 9.20
CA GLY A 105 -0.09 1.72 9.64
C GLY A 105 0.16 0.72 8.49
N GLY A 106 0.84 -0.36 8.79
CA GLY A 106 1.08 -1.45 7.84
C GLY A 106 -0.12 -2.39 7.72
N LEU A 107 -0.21 -3.11 6.59
CA LEU A 107 -1.14 -4.23 6.45
C LEU A 107 -0.41 -5.54 6.71
N SER A 108 -1.02 -6.39 7.51
CA SER A 108 -0.54 -7.76 7.71
C SER A 108 -0.93 -8.66 6.54
N ASN A 109 -0.19 -9.76 6.42
CA ASN A 109 -0.54 -10.80 5.46
C ASN A 109 -1.95 -11.35 5.75
N CYS A 110 -2.71 -11.59 4.69
CA CYS A 110 -4.10 -12.09 4.78
C CYS A 110 -5.08 -11.14 5.47
N CYS A 111 -4.71 -9.87 5.67
CA CYS A 111 -5.61 -8.83 6.15
C CYS A 111 -6.10 -7.96 4.99
N TRP A 112 -7.19 -7.23 5.23
CA TRP A 112 -7.81 -6.38 4.21
C TRP A 112 -8.14 -4.99 4.74
N SER A 113 -8.38 -4.08 3.82
CA SER A 113 -8.97 -2.77 4.09
C SER A 113 -10.18 -2.58 3.20
N VAL A 114 -11.19 -1.91 3.70
CA VAL A 114 -12.43 -1.62 2.98
C VAL A 114 -12.56 -0.13 2.78
N LEU A 115 -12.71 0.28 1.52
CA LEU A 115 -13.01 1.66 1.15
C LEU A 115 -14.40 1.73 0.54
N GLY A 116 -15.13 2.79 0.87
CA GLY A 116 -16.42 3.11 0.26
C GLY A 116 -16.34 4.44 -0.46
N GLU A 117 -16.87 4.51 -1.68
CA GLU A 117 -17.06 5.76 -2.38
C GLU A 117 -18.32 6.46 -1.87
N GLY A 118 -18.24 7.74 -1.61
CA GLY A 118 -19.35 8.57 -1.15
C GLY A 118 -19.37 9.92 -1.88
N ALA A 119 -20.42 10.70 -1.65
CA ALA A 119 -20.64 11.99 -2.30
C ALA A 119 -19.49 13.01 -2.13
N ARG A 120 -18.65 12.84 -1.11
CA ARG A 120 -17.49 13.71 -0.82
C ARG A 120 -16.15 13.03 -1.04
N GLY A 121 -16.10 11.91 -1.79
CA GLY A 121 -14.91 11.12 -2.07
C GLY A 121 -14.84 9.81 -1.28
N TRP A 122 -13.68 9.22 -1.26
CA TRP A 122 -13.40 7.93 -0.64
C TRP A 122 -13.37 8.02 0.90
N ARG A 123 -13.83 6.98 1.54
CA ARG A 123 -13.79 6.80 3.00
C ARG A 123 -13.20 5.44 3.32
N LEU A 124 -12.30 5.40 4.29
CA LEU A 124 -11.80 4.16 4.87
C LEU A 124 -12.84 3.65 5.88
N LEU A 125 -13.39 2.48 5.66
CA LEU A 125 -14.41 1.84 6.49
C LEU A 125 -13.78 0.83 7.45
N GLU A 126 -12.79 0.09 6.97
CA GLU A 126 -11.99 -0.85 7.77
C GLU A 126 -10.53 -0.77 7.32
N HIS A 127 -9.60 -0.96 8.25
CA HIS A 127 -8.18 -1.00 7.95
C HIS A 127 -7.50 -2.14 8.70
N ASN A 128 -6.68 -2.89 7.96
CA ASN A 128 -5.93 -4.03 8.48
C ASN A 128 -6.83 -5.04 9.23
N ALA A 129 -8.05 -5.24 8.74
CA ALA A 129 -8.98 -6.21 9.28
C ALA A 129 -8.56 -7.63 8.91
N GLY A 130 -8.76 -8.56 9.81
CA GLY A 130 -8.40 -9.97 9.63
C GLY A 130 -9.28 -10.90 10.46
N THR A 131 -9.14 -12.18 10.23
CA THR A 131 -9.84 -13.22 10.99
C THR A 131 -9.13 -13.62 12.28
N LEU A 132 -7.89 -13.14 12.48
CA LEU A 132 -7.09 -13.45 13.66
C LEU A 132 -7.06 -12.25 14.61
N PRO A 133 -7.23 -12.48 15.93
CA PRO A 133 -7.25 -11.40 16.92
C PRO A 133 -5.86 -10.85 17.29
N GLU A 134 -4.81 -11.26 16.61
CA GLU A 134 -3.46 -10.83 16.95
C GLU A 134 -3.18 -9.40 16.50
N PRO A 135 -2.59 -8.56 17.39
CA PRO A 135 -2.16 -7.24 17.00
C PRO A 135 -1.07 -7.36 15.94
N VAL A 136 -1.23 -6.61 14.87
CA VAL A 136 -0.18 -6.47 13.87
C VAL A 136 0.98 -5.73 14.51
N ILE A 137 2.03 -6.46 14.81
CA ILE A 137 3.32 -5.84 14.98
C ILE A 137 3.80 -5.58 13.57
N GLY A 138 3.67 -4.33 13.10
CA GLY A 138 4.22 -3.93 11.81
C GLY A 138 5.72 -4.27 11.77
N ASP A 139 6.26 -4.48 10.57
CA ASP A 139 7.70 -4.65 10.33
C ASP A 139 8.52 -3.40 10.71
N ASP A 140 7.99 -2.57 11.57
CA ASP A 140 8.54 -1.30 12.02
C ASP A 140 9.35 -1.41 13.33
N THR A 141 9.67 -2.66 13.75
CA THR A 141 10.62 -2.89 14.85
C THR A 141 12.00 -3.22 14.34
#